data_3237b11253857d4f003f057c3600b772
#
_entry.id   3237b11253857d4f003f057c3600b772
#
_cell.length_a   1.000
_cell.length_b   1.000
_cell.length_c   1.000
_cell.angle_alpha   90.00
_cell.angle_beta   90.00
_cell.angle_gamma   90.00
#
_symmetry.space_group_name_H-M   'P 1'
#
loop_
_entity.id
_entity.type
_entity.pdbx_description
1 polymer ?
#
loop_
_entity_poly.entity_id
_entity_poly.type
_entity_poly.pdbx_seq_one_letter_code
_entity_poly.pdbx_strand_id
1 'polypeptide(L)'
;MFKKILIIVFLQAAIGYLVLPEIMADDIDAQGIYTKSCVICHGEDGTGKTDLGSGLGASDFSDKAVQDGITDEQIVEQIANGSDKMFPFKDKLSEEEIHALVPIVRAFGK
;
A
#
# COMPACT_ATOMS: atom_id res chain seq x y z
N MET A 1 -20.11 -44.70 -27.51
CA MET A 1 -21.10 -43.73 -27.24
C MET A 1 -21.10 -43.24 -25.82
N PHE A 2 -21.13 -44.10 -24.87
CA PHE A 2 -21.12 -43.58 -23.50
C PHE A 2 -19.81 -42.95 -23.14
N LYS A 3 -18.78 -43.28 -23.77
CA LYS A 3 -17.49 -42.72 -23.47
C LYS A 3 -17.45 -41.23 -23.68
N LYS A 4 -18.26 -40.75 -24.54
CA LYS A 4 -18.26 -39.31 -24.80
C LYS A 4 -18.77 -38.51 -23.64
N ILE A 5 -19.65 -39.09 -22.93
CA ILE A 5 -20.24 -38.42 -21.79
C ILE A 5 -19.22 -38.17 -20.71
N LEU A 6 -18.31 -39.08 -20.55
CA LEU A 6 -17.28 -38.94 -19.55
C LEU A 6 -16.39 -37.73 -19.75
N ILE A 7 -16.12 -37.47 -21.00
CA ILE A 7 -15.23 -36.36 -21.32
C ILE A 7 -15.83 -35.04 -20.93
N ILE A 8 -17.10 -34.93 -21.12
CA ILE A 8 -17.76 -33.68 -20.82
C ILE A 8 -17.70 -33.34 -19.32
N VAL A 9 -17.81 -34.35 -18.53
CA VAL A 9 -17.81 -34.13 -17.10
C VAL A 9 -16.49 -33.56 -16.60
N PHE A 10 -15.41 -34.02 -17.15
CA PHE A 10 -14.13 -33.49 -16.76
C PHE A 10 -13.96 -32.05 -17.07
N LEU A 11 -14.46 -31.66 -18.20
CA LEU A 11 -14.31 -30.31 -18.60
C LEU A 11 -14.92 -29.34 -17.62
N GLN A 12 -16.05 -29.70 -17.09
CA GLN A 12 -16.72 -28.82 -16.19
C GLN A 12 -16.02 -28.66 -14.87
N ALA A 13 -15.44 -29.71 -14.39
CA ALA A 13 -14.74 -29.66 -13.12
C ALA A 13 -13.56 -28.72 -13.18
N ALA A 14 -12.92 -28.61 -14.31
CA ALA A 14 -11.73 -27.80 -14.42
C ALA A 14 -12.04 -26.30 -14.41
N ILE A 15 -13.23 -25.92 -14.78
CA ILE A 15 -13.54 -24.52 -14.89
C ILE A 15 -13.98 -23.90 -13.58
N GLY A 16 -14.58 -24.69 -12.76
CA GLY A 16 -15.37 -24.16 -11.65
C GLY A 16 -14.62 -23.38 -10.60
N TYR A 17 -13.34 -23.56 -10.44
CA TYR A 17 -12.67 -22.90 -9.33
C TYR A 17 -11.56 -21.98 -9.76
N LEU A 18 -11.53 -21.60 -10.97
CA LEU A 18 -10.50 -20.71 -11.45
C LEU A 18 -10.69 -19.28 -11.06
N VAL A 19 -11.84 -18.95 -10.60
CA VAL A 19 -12.24 -17.56 -10.55
C VAL A 19 -12.11 -16.92 -9.19
N LEU A 20 -11.88 -17.71 -8.16
CA LEU A 20 -12.14 -17.24 -6.82
C LEU A 20 -11.10 -16.38 -6.16
N PRO A 21 -9.82 -16.65 -6.31
CA PRO A 21 -8.85 -16.07 -5.39
C PRO A 21 -8.44 -14.65 -5.66
N GLU A 22 -8.60 -14.16 -6.85
CA GLU A 22 -7.93 -12.91 -7.20
C GLU A 22 -8.66 -11.66 -6.82
N ILE A 23 -9.87 -11.77 -6.42
CA ILE A 23 -10.71 -10.60 -6.27
C ILE A 23 -10.29 -9.73 -5.11
N MET A 24 -9.69 -10.32 -4.11
CA MET A 24 -9.47 -9.65 -2.84
C MET A 24 -8.33 -8.66 -2.87
N ALA A 25 -7.39 -8.83 -3.77
CA ALA A 25 -6.16 -8.06 -3.72
C ALA A 25 -6.35 -6.61 -4.10
N ASP A 26 -7.44 -6.27 -4.79
CA ASP A 26 -7.61 -4.94 -5.36
C ASP A 26 -8.42 -4.01 -4.49
N ASP A 27 -8.78 -4.43 -3.28
CA ASP A 27 -9.68 -3.64 -2.46
C ASP A 27 -9.00 -2.54 -1.67
N ILE A 28 -7.67 -2.47 -1.68
CA ILE A 28 -6.96 -1.49 -0.88
C ILE A 28 -6.83 -0.19 -1.66
N ASP A 29 -7.41 0.87 -1.11
CA ASP A 29 -7.31 2.21 -1.66
C ASP A 29 -6.16 2.94 -0.96
N ALA A 30 -4.95 2.67 -1.39
CA ALA A 30 -3.77 3.24 -0.77
C ALA A 30 -3.73 4.76 -0.89
N GLN A 31 -4.15 5.28 -2.04
CA GLN A 31 -4.19 6.73 -2.23
C GLN A 31 -5.18 7.37 -1.27
N GLY A 32 -6.32 6.74 -1.06
CA GLY A 32 -7.30 7.24 -0.09
C GLY A 32 -6.76 7.21 1.34
N ILE A 33 -6.03 6.16 1.69
CA ILE A 33 -5.40 6.08 3.01
C ILE A 33 -4.40 7.21 3.17
N TYR A 34 -3.57 7.44 2.18
CA TYR A 34 -2.58 8.53 2.23
C TYR A 34 -3.28 9.87 2.42
N THR A 35 -4.30 10.13 1.63
CA THR A 35 -5.03 11.39 1.69
C THR A 35 -5.65 11.62 3.06
N LYS A 36 -6.18 10.56 3.64
CA LYS A 36 -6.88 10.67 4.92
C LYS A 36 -5.93 10.78 6.11
N SER A 37 -4.79 10.09 6.06
CA SER A 37 -3.97 9.88 7.26
C SER A 37 -2.58 10.46 7.19
N CYS A 38 -2.08 10.79 6.03
CA CYS A 38 -0.68 11.17 5.85
C CYS A 38 -0.49 12.60 5.37
N VAL A 39 -1.46 13.11 4.64
CA VAL A 39 -1.36 14.43 4.00
C VAL A 39 -1.19 15.56 5.03
N ILE A 40 -1.79 15.40 6.19
CA ILE A 40 -1.75 16.47 7.19
C ILE A 40 -0.32 16.87 7.56
N CYS A 41 0.60 15.93 7.51
CA CYS A 41 2.02 16.21 7.76
C CYS A 41 2.83 16.20 6.48
N HIS A 42 2.65 15.18 5.63
CA HIS A 42 3.51 14.99 4.47
C HIS A 42 3.09 15.78 3.24
N GLY A 43 1.83 16.25 3.20
CA GLY A 43 1.34 17.06 2.10
C GLY A 43 0.83 16.23 0.93
N GLU A 44 -0.02 16.86 0.13
CA GLU A 44 -0.52 16.20 -1.08
C GLU A 44 0.60 15.98 -2.10
N ASP A 45 1.61 16.82 -2.06
CA ASP A 45 2.77 16.70 -2.92
C ASP A 45 3.92 15.90 -2.30
N GLY A 46 3.74 15.41 -1.09
CA GLY A 46 4.74 14.60 -0.40
C GLY A 46 5.93 15.35 0.15
N THR A 47 5.92 16.68 0.11
CA THR A 47 7.10 17.46 0.49
C THR A 47 7.27 17.65 2.00
N GLY A 48 6.23 17.37 2.77
CA GLY A 48 6.28 17.62 4.21
C GLY A 48 6.13 19.09 4.59
N LYS A 49 5.85 19.95 3.62
CA LYS A 49 5.78 21.39 3.86
C LYS A 49 4.36 21.82 4.17
N THR A 50 3.78 21.22 5.17
CA THR A 50 2.50 21.64 5.72
C THR A 50 2.78 22.35 7.04
N ASP A 51 1.76 22.99 7.59
CA ASP A 51 1.93 23.67 8.86
C ASP A 51 2.41 22.68 9.93
N LEU A 52 1.76 21.53 10.02
CA LEU A 52 2.12 20.54 11.03
C LEU A 52 3.42 19.83 10.66
N GLY A 53 3.58 19.46 9.40
CA GLY A 53 4.78 18.74 8.96
C GLY A 53 6.05 19.55 9.12
N SER A 54 5.99 20.85 8.80
CA SER A 54 7.15 21.72 8.96
C SER A 54 7.60 21.80 10.41
N GLY A 55 6.65 21.88 11.33
CA GLY A 55 6.97 21.95 12.76
C GLY A 55 7.54 20.65 13.30
N LEU A 56 7.17 19.52 12.73
CA LEU A 56 7.58 18.21 13.21
C LEU A 56 8.73 17.60 12.40
N GLY A 57 9.16 18.27 11.33
CA GLY A 57 10.25 17.74 10.51
C GLY A 57 9.84 16.57 9.63
N ALA A 58 8.64 16.61 9.09
CA ALA A 58 8.17 15.54 8.19
C ALA A 58 9.10 15.42 6.98
N SER A 59 9.38 14.18 6.59
CA SER A 59 10.26 13.92 5.46
C SER A 59 9.69 14.46 4.15
N ASP A 60 10.57 14.92 3.31
CA ASP A 60 10.23 15.38 1.96
C ASP A 60 10.41 14.19 1.01
N PHE A 61 9.30 13.57 0.63
CA PHE A 61 9.34 12.42 -0.25
C PHE A 61 9.68 12.78 -1.69
N SER A 62 9.61 14.03 -2.05
CA SER A 62 10.00 14.46 -3.40
C SER A 62 11.52 14.56 -3.55
N ASP A 63 12.25 14.52 -2.46
CA ASP A 63 13.71 14.64 -2.46
C ASP A 63 14.32 13.30 -2.80
N LYS A 64 15.12 13.28 -3.88
CA LYS A 64 15.73 12.05 -4.34
C LYS A 64 16.67 11.45 -3.28
N ALA A 65 17.37 12.29 -2.53
CA ALA A 65 18.27 11.80 -1.48
C ALA A 65 17.49 11.08 -0.38
N VAL A 66 16.30 11.56 -0.05
CA VAL A 66 15.44 10.90 0.92
C VAL A 66 15.01 9.53 0.36
N GLN A 67 14.57 9.51 -0.90
CA GLN A 67 14.13 8.26 -1.52
C GLN A 67 15.26 7.23 -1.60
N ASP A 68 16.45 7.68 -1.95
CA ASP A 68 17.59 6.78 -2.10
C ASP A 68 18.12 6.28 -0.74
N GLY A 69 17.85 7.02 0.30
CA GLY A 69 18.37 6.71 1.62
C GLY A 69 17.52 5.77 2.46
N ILE A 70 16.35 5.38 1.96
CA ILE A 70 15.46 4.49 2.71
C ILE A 70 15.07 3.29 1.86
N THR A 71 14.94 2.13 2.52
CA THR A 71 14.45 0.91 1.87
C THR A 71 12.93 0.84 2.01
N ASP A 72 12.32 -0.01 1.19
CA ASP A 72 10.87 -0.26 1.32
C ASP A 72 10.53 -0.79 2.69
N GLU A 73 11.38 -1.66 3.25
CA GLU A 73 11.16 -2.20 4.59
C GLU A 73 11.21 -1.12 5.64
N GLN A 74 12.09 -0.13 5.48
CA GLN A 74 12.17 0.97 6.42
C GLN A 74 10.94 1.86 6.33
N ILE A 75 10.38 2.02 5.14
CA ILE A 75 9.11 2.75 4.97
C ILE A 75 8.00 2.03 5.73
N VAL A 76 7.89 0.71 5.55
CA VAL A 76 6.88 -0.09 6.24
C VAL A 76 7.06 0.03 7.75
N GLU A 77 8.29 -0.13 8.21
CA GLU A 77 8.59 -0.08 9.64
C GLU A 77 8.22 1.28 10.23
N GLN A 78 8.55 2.35 9.54
CA GLN A 78 8.26 3.69 10.00
C GLN A 78 6.75 3.95 10.10
N ILE A 79 6.00 3.50 9.11
CA ILE A 79 4.55 3.66 9.12
C ILE A 79 3.95 2.83 10.26
N ALA A 80 4.41 1.60 10.40
CA ALA A 80 3.85 0.69 11.40
C ALA A 80 4.11 1.18 12.82
N ASN A 81 5.33 1.58 13.11
CA ASN A 81 5.76 1.85 14.48
C ASN A 81 5.93 3.32 14.80
N GLY A 82 5.96 4.17 13.80
CA GLY A 82 6.09 5.61 14.02
C GLY A 82 7.43 5.99 14.61
N SER A 83 7.46 7.17 15.20
CA SER A 83 8.63 7.69 15.91
C SER A 83 8.13 8.63 17.01
N ASP A 84 9.04 9.36 17.64
CA ASP A 84 8.62 10.35 18.61
C ASP A 84 7.81 11.50 17.99
N LYS A 85 7.82 11.61 16.67
CA LYS A 85 7.10 12.69 15.96
C LYS A 85 6.06 12.20 14.98
N MET A 86 6.11 10.95 14.60
CA MET A 86 5.13 10.36 13.67
C MET A 86 4.33 9.29 14.40
N PHE A 87 3.01 9.33 14.30
CA PHE A 87 2.15 8.35 14.94
C PHE A 87 2.35 6.97 14.36
N PRO A 88 2.24 5.91 15.18
CA PRO A 88 2.27 4.55 14.67
C PRO A 88 0.91 4.16 14.08
N PHE A 89 0.92 3.34 13.03
CA PHE A 89 -0.30 2.97 12.34
C PHE A 89 -0.61 1.48 12.38
N LYS A 90 0.23 0.67 13.03
CA LYS A 90 0.01 -0.79 13.01
C LYS A 90 -1.29 -1.21 13.65
N ASP A 91 -1.85 -0.40 14.53
CA ASP A 91 -3.12 -0.70 15.17
C ASP A 91 -4.31 -0.11 14.40
N LYS A 92 -4.05 0.66 13.37
CA LYS A 92 -5.09 1.33 12.58
C LYS A 92 -5.18 0.82 11.16
N LEU A 93 -4.09 0.27 10.64
CA LEU A 93 -4.01 -0.24 9.28
C LEU A 93 -3.53 -1.67 9.32
N SER A 94 -4.01 -2.47 8.39
CA SER A 94 -3.50 -3.83 8.23
C SER A 94 -2.10 -3.81 7.63
N GLU A 95 -1.40 -4.94 7.73
CA GLU A 95 -0.10 -5.07 7.10
C GLU A 95 -0.17 -4.82 5.61
N GLU A 96 -1.21 -5.34 4.97
CA GLU A 96 -1.39 -5.14 3.53
C GLU A 96 -1.58 -3.68 3.19
N GLU A 97 -2.34 -2.97 4.01
CA GLU A 97 -2.56 -1.55 3.79
C GLU A 97 -1.27 -0.75 3.96
N ILE A 98 -0.48 -1.10 4.95
CA ILE A 98 0.81 -0.43 5.16
C ILE A 98 1.74 -0.69 3.97
N HIS A 99 1.83 -1.93 3.51
CA HIS A 99 2.67 -2.25 2.36
C HIS A 99 2.18 -1.54 1.10
N ALA A 100 0.88 -1.37 0.96
CA ALA A 100 0.31 -0.68 -0.20
C ALA A 100 0.66 0.80 -0.23
N LEU A 101 1.06 1.37 0.88
CA LEU A 101 1.49 2.77 0.92
C LEU A 101 2.90 2.99 0.38
N VAL A 102 3.71 1.95 0.29
CA VAL A 102 5.08 2.08 -0.20
C VAL A 102 5.14 2.68 -1.60
N PRO A 103 4.40 2.16 -2.59
CA PRO A 103 4.44 2.80 -3.92
C PRO A 103 3.88 4.21 -3.93
N ILE A 104 2.98 4.55 -3.03
CA ILE A 104 2.49 5.93 -2.92
C ILE A 104 3.64 6.86 -2.52
N VAL A 105 4.38 6.47 -1.48
CA VAL A 105 5.53 7.25 -1.02
C VAL A 105 6.59 7.34 -2.12
N ARG A 106 6.88 6.23 -2.79
CA ARG A 106 7.90 6.19 -3.83
C ARG A 106 7.53 7.08 -5.03
N ALA A 107 6.24 7.18 -5.31
CA ALA A 107 5.81 7.95 -6.47
C ALA A 107 6.12 9.44 -6.37
N PHE A 108 6.28 9.96 -5.17
CA PHE A 108 6.64 11.38 -5.01
C PHE A 108 8.07 11.67 -5.43
N GLY A 109 8.92 10.66 -5.52
CA GLY A 109 10.33 10.84 -5.83
C GLY A 109 10.66 10.98 -7.30
N LYS A 110 9.71 11.18 -8.16
CA LYS A 110 9.93 11.26 -9.61
C LYS A 110 10.32 12.60 -10.10
#